data_b7150329b09a6ec94d740936b0a55d9f
#
_entry.id   b7150329b09a6ec94d740936b0a55d9f
#
_cell.length_a   1.000
_cell.length_b   1.000
_cell.length_c   1.000
_cell.angle_alpha   90.00
_cell.angle_beta   90.00
_cell.angle_gamma   90.00
#
_symmetry.space_group_name_H-M   'P 1'
#
loop_
_entity.id
_entity.type
_entity.pdbx_description
1 polymer ?
#
loop_
_entity_poly.entity_id
_entity_poly.type
_entity_poly.pdbx_seq_one_letter_code
_entity_poly.pdbx_strand_id
1 'polypeptide(L)'
;GSNTITFTSKDGYEFTKKELLMTTDDYPADMSNHVRDPKIFKKNEKYYMVLGARDVEGVGMILLYESTDLKNWTYKNRITTPQKFGYMWECPDLFEMDGQLYIICCPQGVETQGIDYENVHQVTAMKLDYDFDTDEYEITDIKLFDRGFDFYAPQSFEDESGRRILIGWMGIPDADYTNPTEEAGWQHALTIPRELSVRDGKLIQEPIEELKQLRSEDKAVCTFCYGQTIIMQNAIYEAVVDFKRCREMVMTLREGITLSYKDNILTLNLGVYGSGRLTRKV
;
A
#
# COMPACT_ATOMS: atom_id res chain seq x y z
N GLY A 1 17.04 18.36 -7.08
CA GLY A 1 15.60 18.10 -7.07
C GLY A 1 15.24 17.07 -8.13
N SER A 2 14.01 16.59 -8.10
CA SER A 2 13.47 15.66 -9.09
C SER A 2 12.63 16.39 -10.13
N ASN A 3 12.68 15.92 -11.36
CA ASN A 3 11.84 16.38 -12.46
C ASN A 3 10.79 15.35 -12.77
N THR A 4 9.60 15.80 -13.17
CA THR A 4 8.57 14.93 -13.74
C THR A 4 8.72 14.90 -15.24
N ILE A 5 8.73 13.70 -15.83
CA ILE A 5 8.84 13.45 -17.25
C ILE A 5 7.62 12.70 -17.76
N THR A 6 7.32 12.82 -19.04
CA THR A 6 6.26 12.08 -19.72
C THR A 6 6.79 11.34 -20.94
N PHE A 7 6.16 10.25 -21.27
CA PHE A 7 6.29 9.51 -22.51
C PHE A 7 5.03 8.68 -22.72
N THR A 8 4.76 8.30 -23.95
CA THR A 8 3.54 7.58 -24.32
C THR A 8 3.85 6.27 -25.02
N SER A 9 2.96 5.33 -24.89
CA SER A 9 2.97 4.06 -25.60
C SER A 9 1.57 3.74 -26.11
N LYS A 10 1.47 2.98 -27.19
CA LYS A 10 0.21 2.44 -27.71
C LYS A 10 -0.07 1.01 -27.27
N ASP A 11 0.96 0.30 -26.87
CA ASP A 11 0.94 -1.15 -26.59
C ASP A 11 1.58 -1.52 -25.25
N GLY A 12 2.17 -0.54 -24.54
CA GLY A 12 2.88 -0.75 -23.28
C GLY A 12 4.32 -1.29 -23.43
N TYR A 13 4.78 -1.54 -24.65
CA TYR A 13 6.13 -2.08 -24.95
C TYR A 13 7.03 -1.07 -25.65
N GLU A 14 6.51 -0.36 -26.63
CA GLU A 14 7.26 0.68 -27.34
C GLU A 14 6.83 2.05 -26.85
N PHE A 15 7.81 2.87 -26.44
CA PHE A 15 7.58 4.18 -25.87
C PHE A 15 8.16 5.30 -26.71
N THR A 16 7.46 6.44 -26.73
CA THR A 16 7.98 7.67 -27.34
C THR A 16 9.22 8.17 -26.62
N LYS A 17 9.90 9.16 -27.20
CA LYS A 17 10.96 9.87 -26.51
C LYS A 17 10.42 10.54 -25.24
N LYS A 18 11.22 10.48 -24.17
CA LYS A 18 10.92 11.17 -22.91
C LYS A 18 10.90 12.68 -23.11
N GLU A 19 9.88 13.34 -22.61
CA GLU A 19 9.72 14.79 -22.60
C GLU A 19 9.68 15.29 -21.16
N LEU A 20 10.32 16.44 -20.91
CA LEU A 20 10.28 17.11 -19.63
C LEU A 20 8.88 17.70 -19.42
N LEU A 21 8.23 17.37 -18.34
CA LEU A 21 6.90 17.86 -18.03
C LEU A 21 6.94 18.95 -16.94
N MET A 22 7.67 18.69 -15.86
CA MET A 22 7.83 19.65 -14.74
C MET A 22 9.24 19.59 -14.18
N THR A 23 9.69 20.73 -13.70
CA THR A 23 10.96 20.89 -12.99
C THR A 23 10.74 21.33 -11.55
N THR A 24 11.80 21.52 -10.81
CA THR A 24 11.72 22.08 -9.45
C THR A 24 11.12 23.47 -9.38
N ASP A 25 11.17 24.24 -10.49
CA ASP A 25 10.61 25.60 -10.55
C ASP A 25 9.07 25.59 -10.64
N ASP A 26 8.47 24.44 -11.00
CA ASP A 26 7.03 24.25 -11.09
C ASP A 26 6.42 23.81 -9.74
N TYR A 27 7.24 23.53 -8.73
CA TYR A 27 6.78 23.17 -7.38
C TYR A 27 6.71 24.40 -6.47
N PRO A 28 5.87 24.38 -5.41
CA PRO A 28 5.86 25.44 -4.41
C PRO A 28 7.28 25.70 -3.85
N ALA A 29 7.61 26.98 -3.64
CA ALA A 29 8.98 27.41 -3.30
C ALA A 29 9.51 26.86 -1.95
N ASP A 30 8.62 26.42 -1.08
CA ASP A 30 8.94 25.83 0.22
C ASP A 30 9.13 24.29 0.17
N MET A 31 9.08 23.70 -1.02
CA MET A 31 9.37 22.26 -1.17
C MET A 31 10.86 21.98 -1.06
N SER A 32 11.18 20.86 -0.42
CA SER A 32 12.53 20.31 -0.45
C SER A 32 12.82 19.63 -1.80
N ASN A 33 13.99 19.01 -1.93
CA ASN A 33 14.32 18.21 -3.12
C ASN A 33 13.52 16.90 -3.26
N HIS A 34 12.60 16.64 -2.35
CA HIS A 34 11.80 15.41 -2.29
C HIS A 34 10.38 15.67 -2.78
N VAL A 35 10.21 15.75 -4.10
CA VAL A 35 8.89 15.73 -4.80
C VAL A 35 8.97 14.63 -5.84
N ARG A 36 8.07 13.62 -5.81
CA ARG A 36 8.16 12.42 -6.65
C ARG A 36 6.85 11.63 -6.73
N ASP A 37 6.89 10.53 -7.48
CA ASP A 37 5.86 9.50 -7.57
C ASP A 37 4.52 10.03 -8.13
N PRO A 38 4.51 10.57 -9.37
CA PRO A 38 3.29 11.11 -9.95
C PRO A 38 2.26 10.00 -10.21
N LYS A 39 1.03 10.26 -9.78
CA LYS A 39 -0.15 9.46 -10.10
C LYS A 39 -1.24 10.35 -10.67
N ILE A 40 -1.87 9.92 -11.76
CA ILE A 40 -2.92 10.69 -12.43
C ILE A 40 -4.25 9.97 -12.30
N PHE A 41 -5.32 10.72 -12.03
CA PHE A 41 -6.69 10.26 -12.15
C PHE A 41 -7.52 11.29 -12.92
N LYS A 42 -8.63 10.84 -13.50
CA LYS A 42 -9.56 11.70 -14.25
C LYS A 42 -10.84 11.90 -13.44
N LYS A 43 -11.31 13.15 -13.35
CA LYS A 43 -12.60 13.51 -12.77
C LYS A 43 -13.18 14.73 -13.50
N ASN A 44 -14.46 14.69 -13.84
CA ASN A 44 -15.20 15.81 -14.45
C ASN A 44 -14.47 16.43 -15.67
N GLU A 45 -14.04 15.60 -16.63
CA GLU A 45 -13.31 15.98 -17.83
C GLU A 45 -11.92 16.64 -17.60
N LYS A 46 -11.46 16.69 -16.36
CA LYS A 46 -10.13 17.16 -15.99
C LYS A 46 -9.26 16.00 -15.50
N TYR A 47 -7.96 16.21 -15.61
CA TYR A 47 -6.95 15.32 -15.06
C TYR A 47 -6.34 15.95 -13.82
N TYR A 48 -6.14 15.15 -12.82
CA TYR A 48 -5.50 15.53 -11.57
C TYR A 48 -4.28 14.66 -11.36
N MET A 49 -3.16 15.29 -11.03
CA MET A 49 -1.92 14.59 -10.69
C MET A 49 -1.58 14.84 -9.24
N VAL A 50 -1.35 13.78 -8.51
CA VAL A 50 -0.79 13.82 -7.14
C VAL A 50 0.68 13.47 -7.18
N LEU A 51 1.48 14.21 -6.40
CA LEU A 51 2.90 13.98 -6.18
C LEU A 51 3.16 13.85 -4.68
N GLY A 52 3.92 12.86 -4.29
CA GLY A 52 4.44 12.77 -2.92
C GLY A 52 5.48 13.85 -2.68
N ALA A 53 5.41 14.51 -1.53
CA ALA A 53 6.27 15.66 -1.25
C ALA A 53 6.68 15.76 0.21
N ARG A 54 7.76 16.50 0.42
CA ARG A 54 8.29 16.95 1.70
C ARG A 54 8.71 18.42 1.57
N ASP A 55 8.27 19.25 2.50
CA ASP A 55 8.72 20.64 2.55
C ASP A 55 10.12 20.80 3.21
N VAL A 56 10.61 22.03 3.28
CA VAL A 56 11.92 22.33 3.89
C VAL A 56 11.93 22.17 5.41
N GLU A 57 10.77 22.15 6.05
CA GLU A 57 10.62 21.91 7.48
C GLU A 57 10.46 20.41 7.82
N GLY A 58 10.43 19.56 6.80
CA GLY A 58 10.30 18.12 6.95
C GLY A 58 8.89 17.68 7.28
N VAL A 59 7.89 18.29 6.67
CA VAL A 59 6.49 17.86 6.73
C VAL A 59 6.14 17.10 5.47
N GLY A 60 5.59 15.88 5.63
CA GLY A 60 5.09 15.07 4.53
C GLY A 60 3.73 15.56 4.04
N MET A 61 3.54 15.55 2.72
CA MET A 61 2.31 15.99 2.08
C MET A 61 2.16 15.42 0.67
N ILE A 62 1.02 15.69 0.07
CA ILE A 62 0.75 15.47 -1.35
C ILE A 62 0.54 16.82 -2.03
N LEU A 63 1.17 17.03 -3.17
CA LEU A 63 0.88 18.16 -4.05
C LEU A 63 -0.16 17.72 -5.09
N LEU A 64 -1.18 18.54 -5.30
CA LEU A 64 -2.23 18.33 -6.29
C LEU A 64 -2.08 19.33 -7.43
N TYR A 65 -2.07 18.81 -8.65
CA TYR A 65 -2.04 19.58 -9.89
C TYR A 65 -3.27 19.22 -10.74
N GLU A 66 -3.70 20.17 -11.57
CA GLU A 66 -4.82 20.01 -12.50
C GLU A 66 -4.36 20.24 -13.92
N SER A 67 -4.92 19.50 -14.89
CA SER A 67 -4.70 19.66 -16.32
C SER A 67 -5.95 19.28 -17.12
N THR A 68 -6.10 19.88 -18.30
CA THR A 68 -7.13 19.49 -19.29
C THR A 68 -6.54 18.72 -20.47
N ASP A 69 -5.21 18.67 -20.62
CA ASP A 69 -4.53 18.15 -21.80
C ASP A 69 -3.36 17.19 -21.49
N LEU A 70 -3.09 16.89 -20.21
CA LEU A 70 -1.98 16.07 -19.73
C LEU A 70 -0.58 16.65 -20.01
N LYS A 71 -0.49 17.86 -20.52
CA LYS A 71 0.78 18.53 -20.88
C LYS A 71 1.02 19.76 -20.02
N ASN A 72 -0.01 20.57 -19.84
CA ASN A 72 0.05 21.77 -19.05
C ASN A 72 -0.59 21.52 -17.70
N TRP A 73 0.20 21.60 -16.64
CA TRP A 73 -0.22 21.32 -15.26
C TRP A 73 -0.19 22.60 -14.44
N THR A 74 -1.26 22.85 -13.73
CA THR A 74 -1.41 23.98 -12.82
C THR A 74 -1.44 23.48 -11.40
N TYR A 75 -0.61 24.02 -10.54
CA TYR A 75 -0.66 23.75 -9.10
C TYR A 75 -2.03 24.17 -8.56
N LYS A 76 -2.65 23.26 -7.80
CA LYS A 76 -3.98 23.47 -7.25
C LYS A 76 -3.93 23.54 -5.72
N ASN A 77 -3.36 22.56 -5.07
CA ASN A 77 -3.33 22.52 -3.61
C ASN A 77 -2.25 21.61 -3.05
N ARG A 78 -2.03 21.69 -1.74
CA ARG A 78 -1.30 20.69 -0.96
C ARG A 78 -2.26 20.04 0.05
N ILE A 79 -2.14 18.72 0.21
CA ILE A 79 -2.94 17.94 1.13
C ILE A 79 -2.02 17.39 2.21
N THR A 80 -2.25 17.77 3.45
CA THR A 80 -1.49 17.34 4.62
C THR A 80 -2.39 17.30 5.85
N THR A 81 -1.89 16.81 6.97
CA THR A 81 -2.61 16.77 8.25
C THR A 81 -2.28 17.99 9.11
N PRO A 82 -3.23 18.45 9.97
CA PRO A 82 -2.97 19.57 10.89
C PRO A 82 -1.79 19.32 11.83
N GLN A 83 -1.61 18.09 12.29
CA GLN A 83 -0.42 17.66 13.03
C GLN A 83 0.49 16.91 12.07
N LYS A 84 1.80 17.10 12.21
CA LYS A 84 2.79 16.40 11.40
C LYS A 84 2.59 14.86 11.47
N PHE A 85 2.36 14.26 10.32
CA PHE A 85 2.21 12.81 10.16
C PHE A 85 3.31 12.27 9.24
N GLY A 86 4.48 12.06 9.81
CA GLY A 86 5.69 11.71 9.07
C GLY A 86 6.35 12.91 8.38
N TYR A 87 7.56 12.68 7.87
CA TYR A 87 8.35 13.74 7.23
C TYR A 87 8.30 13.71 5.70
N MET A 88 7.78 12.67 5.09
CA MET A 88 7.62 12.50 3.65
C MET A 88 6.44 11.57 3.39
N TRP A 89 5.61 11.88 2.39
CA TRP A 89 4.59 10.97 1.88
C TRP A 89 4.97 10.54 0.48
N GLU A 90 5.28 9.24 0.31
CA GLU A 90 5.66 8.66 -0.97
C GLU A 90 4.52 7.92 -1.64
N CYS A 91 4.68 7.64 -2.92
CA CYS A 91 3.82 6.76 -3.72
C CYS A 91 2.32 7.05 -3.56
N PRO A 92 1.85 8.31 -3.68
CA PRO A 92 0.44 8.61 -3.51
C PRO A 92 -0.40 7.95 -4.61
N ASP A 93 -1.55 7.42 -4.21
CA ASP A 93 -2.58 6.89 -5.09
C ASP A 93 -3.92 7.48 -4.69
N LEU A 94 -4.45 8.42 -5.49
CA LEU A 94 -5.72 9.09 -5.27
C LEU A 94 -6.77 8.51 -6.20
N PHE A 95 -7.88 8.05 -5.64
CA PHE A 95 -8.99 7.48 -6.39
C PHE A 95 -10.33 7.65 -5.66
N GLU A 96 -11.41 7.46 -6.40
CA GLU A 96 -12.78 7.48 -5.87
C GLU A 96 -13.36 6.07 -5.86
N MET A 97 -14.03 5.70 -4.78
CA MET A 97 -14.83 4.48 -4.66
C MET A 97 -16.10 4.79 -3.86
N ASP A 98 -17.26 4.37 -4.37
CA ASP A 98 -18.57 4.57 -3.74
C ASP A 98 -18.83 6.04 -3.36
N GLY A 99 -18.35 6.99 -4.19
CA GLY A 99 -18.54 8.42 -3.97
C GLY A 99 -17.60 9.04 -2.92
N GLN A 100 -16.66 8.27 -2.36
CA GLN A 100 -15.65 8.73 -1.42
C GLN A 100 -14.26 8.74 -2.08
N LEU A 101 -13.53 9.84 -1.90
CA LEU A 101 -12.12 9.89 -2.28
C LEU A 101 -11.24 9.21 -1.22
N TYR A 102 -10.30 8.42 -1.70
CA TYR A 102 -9.27 7.77 -0.89
C TYR A 102 -7.89 8.16 -1.38
N ILE A 103 -6.98 8.37 -0.44
CA ILE A 103 -5.55 8.49 -0.69
C ILE A 103 -4.88 7.28 -0.03
N ILE A 104 -4.16 6.48 -0.80
CA ILE A 104 -3.18 5.55 -0.27
C ILE A 104 -1.82 6.23 -0.44
N CYS A 105 -1.03 6.30 0.61
CA CYS A 105 0.34 6.83 0.53
C CYS A 105 1.25 6.16 1.56
N CYS A 106 2.54 6.42 1.42
CA CYS A 106 3.59 5.82 2.24
C CYS A 106 4.28 6.87 3.11
N PRO A 107 3.74 7.19 4.31
CA PRO A 107 4.36 8.12 5.22
C PRO A 107 5.66 7.56 5.83
N GLN A 108 6.74 8.33 5.77
CA GLN A 108 8.01 8.03 6.40
C GLN A 108 8.14 8.74 7.75
N GLY A 109 8.71 8.06 8.75
CA GLY A 109 8.98 8.63 10.07
C GLY A 109 7.75 8.80 10.95
N VAL A 110 6.73 7.97 10.78
CA VAL A 110 5.62 7.85 11.72
C VAL A 110 6.04 6.94 12.87
N GLU A 111 5.91 7.42 14.09
CA GLU A 111 6.29 6.66 15.27
C GLU A 111 5.30 5.52 15.56
N THR A 112 5.82 4.42 16.10
CA THR A 112 5.03 3.26 16.53
C THR A 112 4.03 3.66 17.62
N GLN A 113 2.79 3.21 17.49
CA GLN A 113 1.70 3.45 18.45
C GLN A 113 1.03 2.13 18.84
N GLY A 114 1.42 1.59 19.96
CA GLY A 114 0.90 0.29 20.44
C GLY A 114 1.29 -0.84 19.47
N ILE A 115 0.32 -1.39 18.76
CA ILE A 115 0.51 -2.41 17.71
C ILE A 115 0.44 -1.84 16.29
N ASP A 116 0.30 -0.53 16.16
CA ASP A 116 0.23 0.17 14.88
C ASP A 116 1.58 0.80 14.55
N TYR A 117 1.85 0.95 13.27
CA TYR A 117 3.06 1.61 12.74
C TYR A 117 4.37 0.97 13.19
N GLU A 118 4.41 -0.37 13.24
CA GLU A 118 5.60 -1.12 13.68
C GLU A 118 6.70 -1.24 12.60
N ASN A 119 6.44 -0.89 11.34
CA ASN A 119 7.44 -0.87 10.27
C ASN A 119 8.29 0.40 10.33
N VAL A 120 9.48 0.40 9.73
CA VAL A 120 10.33 1.60 9.62
C VAL A 120 9.64 2.72 8.85
N HIS A 121 8.87 2.38 7.83
CA HIS A 121 7.97 3.26 7.11
C HIS A 121 6.60 2.60 6.93
N GLN A 122 5.57 3.39 6.73
CA GLN A 122 4.20 2.91 6.78
C GLN A 122 3.51 2.99 5.42
N VAL A 123 2.39 2.28 5.29
CA VAL A 123 1.39 2.52 4.24
C VAL A 123 0.07 2.82 4.91
N THR A 124 -0.54 3.92 4.54
CA THR A 124 -1.83 4.35 5.10
C THR A 124 -2.86 4.56 4.01
N ALA A 125 -4.12 4.31 4.35
CA ALA A 125 -5.27 4.75 3.58
C ALA A 125 -5.96 5.88 4.34
N MET A 126 -6.25 6.96 3.65
CA MET A 126 -6.91 8.15 4.18
C MET A 126 -8.21 8.39 3.43
N LYS A 127 -9.27 8.73 4.13
CA LYS A 127 -10.47 9.29 3.51
C LYS A 127 -10.29 10.77 3.34
N LEU A 128 -10.58 11.27 2.15
CA LEU A 128 -10.45 12.66 1.79
C LEU A 128 -11.80 13.20 1.34
N ASP A 129 -12.28 14.21 2.02
CA ASP A 129 -13.35 15.08 1.52
C ASP A 129 -12.65 16.25 0.83
N TYR A 130 -12.91 16.46 -0.46
CA TYR A 130 -12.27 17.50 -1.26
C TYR A 130 -13.27 18.16 -2.19
N ASP A 131 -13.39 19.48 -2.08
CA ASP A 131 -14.16 20.30 -3.00
C ASP A 131 -13.23 20.79 -4.12
N PHE A 132 -13.46 20.32 -5.35
CA PHE A 132 -12.63 20.66 -6.51
C PHE A 132 -12.87 22.08 -7.04
N ASP A 133 -13.91 22.76 -6.59
CA ASP A 133 -14.22 24.15 -6.98
C ASP A 133 -13.59 25.17 -6.01
N THR A 134 -13.61 24.89 -4.72
CA THR A 134 -13.07 25.79 -3.67
C THR A 134 -11.68 25.41 -3.19
N ASP A 135 -11.22 24.18 -3.50
CA ASP A 135 -9.98 23.58 -2.99
C ASP A 135 -9.94 23.36 -1.47
N GLU A 136 -11.11 23.46 -0.82
CA GLU A 136 -11.23 23.07 0.59
C GLU A 136 -11.17 21.54 0.73
N TYR A 137 -10.51 21.06 1.78
CA TYR A 137 -10.41 19.64 2.04
C TYR A 137 -10.37 19.30 3.52
N GLU A 138 -10.76 18.07 3.83
CA GLU A 138 -10.60 17.46 5.14
C GLU A 138 -10.16 15.99 4.98
N ILE A 139 -9.14 15.57 5.74
CA ILE A 139 -8.82 14.15 5.92
C ILE A 139 -9.63 13.67 7.12
N THR A 140 -10.66 12.88 6.86
CA THR A 140 -11.65 12.49 7.86
C THR A 140 -11.30 11.19 8.59
N ASP A 141 -10.44 10.36 8.02
CA ASP A 141 -9.97 9.12 8.64
C ASP A 141 -8.58 8.74 8.09
N ILE A 142 -7.72 8.24 8.97
CA ILE A 142 -6.39 7.70 8.61
C ILE A 142 -6.29 6.30 9.22
N LYS A 143 -6.03 5.30 8.38
CA LYS A 143 -5.85 3.92 8.80
C LYS A 143 -4.55 3.35 8.29
N LEU A 144 -3.89 2.54 9.10
CA LEU A 144 -2.83 1.67 8.62
C LEU A 144 -3.42 0.73 7.56
N PHE A 145 -2.82 0.71 6.38
CA PHE A 145 -3.38 -0.01 5.24
C PHE A 145 -3.00 -1.49 5.22
N ASP A 146 -1.80 -1.82 5.67
CA ASP A 146 -1.30 -3.19 5.82
C ASP A 146 -0.51 -3.32 7.12
N ARG A 147 -0.72 -4.43 7.83
CA ARG A 147 -0.06 -4.73 9.10
C ARG A 147 1.05 -5.77 8.97
N GLY A 148 1.40 -6.13 7.74
CA GLY A 148 2.48 -7.08 7.47
C GLY A 148 3.86 -6.53 7.77
N PHE A 149 4.88 -7.38 7.60
CA PHE A 149 6.26 -6.98 7.86
C PHE A 149 6.78 -6.04 6.78
N ASP A 150 6.74 -6.45 5.52
CA ASP A 150 7.33 -5.72 4.41
C ASP A 150 6.27 -5.47 3.35
N PHE A 151 5.58 -4.37 3.51
CA PHE A 151 4.59 -3.92 2.55
C PHE A 151 4.78 -2.43 2.32
N TYR A 152 5.09 -2.04 1.08
CA TYR A 152 5.34 -0.64 0.73
C TYR A 152 4.96 -0.32 -0.71
N ALA A 153 4.90 0.96 -1.05
CA ALA A 153 4.70 1.49 -2.40
C ALA A 153 3.56 0.82 -3.20
N PRO A 154 2.37 0.52 -2.60
CA PRO A 154 1.27 -0.03 -3.36
C PRO A 154 0.78 0.96 -4.40
N GLN A 155 0.34 0.43 -5.53
CA GLN A 155 -0.34 1.19 -6.57
C GLN A 155 -1.58 0.44 -7.02
N SER A 156 -2.67 1.16 -7.27
CA SER A 156 -3.89 0.58 -7.79
C SER A 156 -4.21 1.07 -9.19
N PHE A 157 -5.01 0.31 -9.90
CA PHE A 157 -5.61 0.68 -11.17
C PHE A 157 -7.03 0.15 -11.24
N GLU A 158 -7.83 0.74 -12.08
CA GLU A 158 -9.16 0.26 -12.41
C GLU A 158 -9.09 -0.60 -13.67
N ASP A 159 -9.63 -1.82 -13.60
CA ASP A 159 -9.70 -2.71 -14.75
C ASP A 159 -10.92 -2.40 -15.63
N GLU A 160 -11.02 -3.08 -16.79
CA GLU A 160 -12.10 -2.86 -17.77
C GLU A 160 -13.49 -3.16 -17.19
N SER A 161 -13.59 -3.92 -16.10
CA SER A 161 -14.86 -4.23 -15.42
C SER A 161 -15.20 -3.25 -14.29
N GLY A 162 -14.34 -2.25 -14.04
CA GLY A 162 -14.51 -1.27 -12.99
C GLY A 162 -14.04 -1.72 -11.61
N ARG A 163 -13.35 -2.87 -11.50
CA ARG A 163 -12.73 -3.29 -10.25
C ARG A 163 -11.44 -2.52 -10.03
N ARG A 164 -11.17 -2.15 -8.79
CA ARG A 164 -9.90 -1.54 -8.43
C ARG A 164 -8.95 -2.61 -7.89
N ILE A 165 -7.88 -2.83 -8.63
CA ILE A 165 -6.87 -3.84 -8.32
C ILE A 165 -5.62 -3.15 -7.81
N LEU A 166 -5.05 -3.68 -6.73
CA LEU A 166 -3.87 -3.14 -6.07
C LEU A 166 -2.77 -4.20 -6.01
N ILE A 167 -1.54 -3.76 -6.23
CA ILE A 167 -0.32 -4.53 -6.04
C ILE A 167 0.63 -3.69 -5.20
N GLY A 168 1.27 -4.30 -4.21
CA GLY A 168 2.28 -3.67 -3.36
C GLY A 168 3.64 -4.35 -3.49
N TRP A 169 4.68 -3.71 -3.02
CA TRP A 169 6.00 -4.26 -2.90
C TRP A 169 6.16 -4.97 -1.54
N MET A 170 6.56 -6.24 -1.58
CA MET A 170 6.99 -7.01 -0.39
C MET A 170 8.45 -6.68 -0.10
N GLY A 171 8.68 -5.50 0.36
CA GLY A 171 9.94 -4.91 0.74
C GLY A 171 9.66 -3.58 1.44
N ILE A 172 10.71 -2.93 1.95
CA ILE A 172 10.58 -1.63 2.59
C ILE A 172 11.91 -0.89 2.44
N PRO A 173 11.92 0.42 2.15
CA PRO A 173 13.16 1.20 2.12
C PRO A 173 13.74 1.33 3.54
N ASP A 174 15.04 1.60 3.60
CA ASP A 174 15.80 1.79 4.85
C ASP A 174 15.75 0.59 5.82
N ALA A 175 15.46 -0.61 5.31
CA ALA A 175 15.51 -1.84 6.10
C ALA A 175 16.96 -2.14 6.51
N ASP A 176 17.14 -2.54 7.76
CA ASP A 176 18.44 -2.89 8.37
C ASP A 176 18.80 -4.38 8.27
N TYR A 177 18.14 -5.09 7.35
CA TYR A 177 18.33 -6.53 7.12
C TYR A 177 18.42 -6.81 5.62
N THR A 178 18.94 -7.98 5.30
CA THR A 178 18.96 -8.56 3.95
C THR A 178 18.05 -9.79 3.88
N ASN A 179 17.57 -10.11 2.69
CA ASN A 179 16.76 -11.30 2.47
C ASN A 179 17.68 -12.51 2.15
N PRO A 180 17.36 -13.71 2.66
CA PRO A 180 18.13 -14.92 2.35
C PRO A 180 18.22 -15.24 0.84
N THR A 181 17.30 -14.68 0.05
CA THR A 181 17.27 -14.86 -1.40
C THR A 181 18.37 -14.11 -2.15
N GLU A 182 19.12 -13.21 -1.49
CA GLU A 182 20.28 -12.54 -2.08
C GLU A 182 21.35 -13.54 -2.54
N GLU A 183 21.55 -14.63 -1.80
CA GLU A 183 22.46 -15.71 -2.18
C GLU A 183 22.03 -16.39 -3.48
N ALA A 184 20.74 -16.36 -3.81
CA ALA A 184 20.17 -16.85 -5.07
C ALA A 184 20.11 -15.78 -6.18
N GLY A 185 20.64 -14.57 -5.92
CA GLY A 185 20.75 -13.49 -6.89
C GLY A 185 19.47 -12.64 -7.07
N TRP A 186 18.54 -12.68 -6.11
CA TRP A 186 17.34 -11.84 -6.15
C TRP A 186 16.88 -11.41 -4.75
N GLN A 187 16.13 -10.32 -4.70
CA GLN A 187 15.50 -9.82 -3.49
C GLN A 187 14.09 -9.35 -3.78
N HIS A 188 13.25 -9.37 -2.73
CA HIS A 188 11.90 -8.85 -2.71
C HIS A 188 10.94 -9.60 -3.64
N ALA A 189 9.68 -9.22 -3.58
CA ALA A 189 8.61 -9.70 -4.45
C ALA A 189 7.49 -8.66 -4.52
N LEU A 190 6.60 -8.79 -5.47
CA LEU A 190 5.31 -8.13 -5.44
C LEU A 190 4.33 -8.97 -4.63
N THR A 191 3.33 -8.33 -4.03
CA THR A 191 2.22 -9.04 -3.39
C THR A 191 1.39 -9.77 -4.45
N ILE A 192 0.56 -10.72 -4.04
CA ILE A 192 -0.55 -11.15 -4.86
C ILE A 192 -1.47 -9.95 -5.12
N PRO A 193 -2.11 -9.87 -6.31
CA PRO A 193 -3.06 -8.81 -6.60
C PRO A 193 -4.25 -8.86 -5.64
N ARG A 194 -4.70 -7.70 -5.17
CA ARG A 194 -5.82 -7.51 -4.26
C ARG A 194 -6.90 -6.65 -4.91
N GLU A 195 -8.14 -7.05 -4.82
CA GLU A 195 -9.28 -6.22 -5.16
C GLU A 195 -9.64 -5.35 -3.97
N LEU A 196 -9.84 -4.05 -4.21
CA LEU A 196 -10.34 -3.11 -3.22
C LEU A 196 -11.86 -3.00 -3.32
N SER A 197 -12.52 -2.95 -2.18
CA SER A 197 -13.96 -2.69 -2.07
C SER A 197 -14.26 -1.84 -0.84
N VAL A 198 -15.46 -1.29 -0.76
CA VAL A 198 -15.93 -0.55 0.41
C VAL A 198 -17.05 -1.35 1.07
N ARG A 199 -16.92 -1.64 2.37
CA ARG A 199 -17.97 -2.29 3.17
C ARG A 199 -18.11 -1.55 4.50
N ASP A 200 -19.32 -1.15 4.82
CA ASP A 200 -19.62 -0.37 6.03
C ASP A 200 -18.72 0.86 6.17
N GLY A 201 -18.47 1.54 5.04
CA GLY A 201 -17.60 2.70 4.97
C GLY A 201 -16.10 2.42 5.21
N LYS A 202 -15.66 1.18 5.19
CA LYS A 202 -14.25 0.78 5.35
C LYS A 202 -13.72 0.26 4.02
N LEU A 203 -12.48 0.64 3.70
CA LEU A 203 -11.75 0.08 2.56
C LEU A 203 -11.30 -1.34 2.92
N ILE A 204 -11.69 -2.31 2.11
CA ILE A 204 -11.43 -3.74 2.27
C ILE A 204 -10.52 -4.21 1.15
N GLN A 205 -9.64 -5.14 1.46
CA GLN A 205 -8.72 -5.77 0.53
C GLN A 205 -8.96 -7.27 0.52
N GLU A 206 -9.17 -7.85 -0.66
CA GLU A 206 -9.31 -9.30 -0.82
C GLU A 206 -8.43 -9.77 -2.00
N PRO A 207 -7.84 -10.97 -1.94
CA PRO A 207 -7.18 -11.55 -3.11
C PRO A 207 -8.14 -11.59 -4.30
N ILE A 208 -7.66 -11.25 -5.50
CA ILE A 208 -8.51 -11.27 -6.69
C ILE A 208 -9.06 -12.68 -6.96
N GLU A 209 -10.26 -12.73 -7.52
CA GLU A 209 -11.00 -13.99 -7.76
C GLU A 209 -10.25 -14.96 -8.67
N GLU A 210 -9.47 -14.45 -9.63
CA GLU A 210 -8.68 -15.21 -10.59
C GLU A 210 -7.66 -16.13 -9.94
N LEU A 211 -7.16 -15.80 -8.75
CA LEU A 211 -6.23 -16.66 -8.00
C LEU A 211 -6.83 -18.02 -7.63
N LYS A 212 -8.16 -18.13 -7.57
CA LYS A 212 -8.82 -19.40 -7.33
C LYS A 212 -8.59 -20.41 -8.45
N GLN A 213 -8.25 -19.97 -9.66
CA GLN A 213 -7.90 -20.85 -10.78
C GLN A 213 -6.57 -21.58 -10.56
N LEU A 214 -5.73 -21.09 -9.64
CA LEU A 214 -4.46 -21.72 -9.26
C LEU A 214 -4.64 -22.84 -8.23
N ARG A 215 -5.85 -23.00 -7.67
CA ARG A 215 -6.13 -24.05 -6.67
C ARG A 215 -6.08 -25.42 -7.32
N SER A 216 -5.36 -26.35 -6.67
CA SER A 216 -5.43 -27.77 -7.03
C SER A 216 -6.76 -28.40 -6.58
N GLU A 217 -7.04 -29.59 -7.08
CA GLU A 217 -8.20 -30.39 -6.60
C GLU A 217 -7.97 -30.95 -5.19
N ASP A 218 -6.73 -31.00 -4.73
CA ASP A 218 -6.36 -31.52 -3.42
C ASP A 218 -6.85 -30.59 -2.32
N LYS A 219 -7.81 -31.06 -1.54
CA LYS A 219 -8.38 -30.35 -0.41
C LYS A 219 -8.30 -31.20 0.85
N ALA A 220 -7.79 -30.62 1.93
CA ALA A 220 -7.89 -31.20 3.24
C ALA A 220 -8.85 -30.36 4.09
N VAL A 221 -9.89 -30.98 4.62
CA VAL A 221 -10.79 -30.34 5.60
C VAL A 221 -10.59 -31.03 6.94
N CYS A 222 -10.17 -30.28 7.93
CA CYS A 222 -9.90 -30.82 9.26
C CYS A 222 -10.62 -29.99 10.32
N THR A 223 -11.20 -30.69 11.29
CA THR A 223 -11.61 -30.04 12.55
C THR A 223 -10.45 -30.20 13.52
N PHE A 224 -9.86 -29.07 13.93
CA PHE A 224 -8.71 -29.10 14.79
C PHE A 224 -9.09 -29.44 16.23
N CYS A 225 -8.35 -30.39 16.81
CA CYS A 225 -8.23 -30.61 18.25
C CYS A 225 -6.77 -30.32 18.64
N TYR A 226 -6.51 -30.21 19.93
CA TYR A 226 -5.16 -30.02 20.45
C TYR A 226 -4.18 -31.09 19.88
N GLY A 227 -3.05 -30.63 19.37
CA GLY A 227 -1.93 -31.50 18.96
C GLY A 227 -2.07 -32.16 17.56
N GLN A 228 -2.99 -31.70 16.71
CA GLN A 228 -3.07 -32.23 15.35
C GLN A 228 -2.00 -31.63 14.43
N THR A 229 -1.45 -32.48 13.57
CA THR A 229 -0.51 -32.09 12.50
C THR A 229 -1.12 -32.44 11.15
N ILE A 230 -1.12 -31.48 10.24
CA ILE A 230 -1.45 -31.69 8.83
C ILE A 230 -0.14 -31.57 8.06
N ILE A 231 0.18 -32.61 7.31
CA ILE A 231 1.35 -32.62 6.43
C ILE A 231 0.87 -32.20 5.05
N MET A 232 1.35 -31.05 4.58
CA MET A 232 1.14 -30.58 3.23
C MET A 232 2.22 -31.14 2.31
N GLN A 233 1.83 -31.69 1.16
CA GLN A 233 2.79 -32.24 0.19
C GLN A 233 3.57 -31.14 -0.54
N ASN A 234 2.97 -29.96 -0.66
CA ASN A 234 3.57 -28.79 -1.31
C ASN A 234 3.81 -27.67 -0.30
N ALA A 235 4.87 -26.88 -0.54
CA ALA A 235 5.16 -25.70 0.26
C ALA A 235 4.25 -24.51 -0.08
N ILE A 236 3.49 -24.59 -1.19
CA ILE A 236 2.55 -23.56 -1.65
C ILE A 236 1.16 -24.07 -1.39
N TYR A 237 0.41 -23.37 -0.55
CA TYR A 237 -0.95 -23.74 -0.19
C TYR A 237 -1.78 -22.50 0.19
N GLU A 238 -3.09 -22.63 0.12
CA GLU A 238 -4.05 -21.70 0.71
C GLU A 238 -4.69 -22.38 1.92
N ALA A 239 -4.79 -21.67 3.03
CA ALA A 239 -5.47 -22.17 4.23
C ALA A 239 -6.57 -21.19 4.64
N VAL A 240 -7.79 -21.73 4.84
CA VAL A 240 -8.90 -21.01 5.45
C VAL A 240 -9.15 -21.60 6.82
N VAL A 241 -9.00 -20.79 7.87
CA VAL A 241 -9.11 -21.22 9.26
C VAL A 241 -10.28 -20.52 9.93
N ASP A 242 -11.30 -21.27 10.33
CA ASP A 242 -12.41 -20.74 11.14
C ASP A 242 -12.15 -21.00 12.62
N PHE A 243 -11.87 -19.95 13.37
CA PHE A 243 -11.60 -20.00 14.82
C PHE A 243 -12.61 -19.23 15.67
N LYS A 244 -13.79 -18.89 15.12
CA LYS A 244 -14.84 -18.10 15.82
C LYS A 244 -15.26 -18.67 17.19
N ARG A 245 -15.06 -19.97 17.42
CA ARG A 245 -15.40 -20.65 18.69
C ARG A 245 -14.19 -20.87 19.60
N CYS A 246 -13.01 -20.48 19.19
CA CYS A 246 -11.79 -20.63 19.98
C CYS A 246 -11.51 -19.37 20.77
N ARG A 247 -11.08 -19.54 22.04
CA ARG A 247 -10.54 -18.44 22.85
C ARG A 247 -9.07 -18.21 22.59
N GLU A 248 -8.36 -19.28 22.31
CA GLU A 248 -6.93 -19.27 22.00
C GLU A 248 -6.67 -20.28 20.88
N MET A 249 -5.77 -19.94 19.96
CA MET A 249 -5.28 -20.80 18.89
C MET A 249 -3.79 -20.58 18.71
N VAL A 250 -3.06 -21.65 18.48
CA VAL A 250 -1.68 -21.58 17.98
C VAL A 250 -1.55 -22.55 16.83
N MET A 251 -1.11 -22.06 15.70
CA MET A 251 -0.85 -22.83 14.49
C MET A 251 0.60 -22.65 14.07
N THR A 252 1.33 -23.74 13.91
CA THR A 252 2.68 -23.71 13.34
C THR A 252 2.54 -23.91 11.83
N LEU A 253 2.90 -22.89 11.06
CA LEU A 253 2.82 -22.91 9.60
C LEU A 253 4.03 -23.61 8.98
N ARG A 254 5.19 -23.41 9.60
CA ARG A 254 6.48 -24.00 9.24
C ARG A 254 7.34 -23.98 10.49
N GLU A 255 8.42 -24.73 10.51
CA GLU A 255 9.35 -24.70 11.62
C GLU A 255 9.73 -23.26 12.00
N GLY A 256 9.44 -22.88 13.24
CA GLY A 256 9.70 -21.54 13.77
C GLY A 256 8.71 -20.43 13.37
N ILE A 257 7.77 -20.68 12.45
CA ILE A 257 6.75 -19.70 12.06
C ILE A 257 5.42 -20.08 12.66
N THR A 258 4.84 -19.22 13.47
CA THR A 258 3.55 -19.46 14.12
C THR A 258 2.55 -18.35 13.88
N LEU A 259 1.28 -18.73 13.74
CA LEU A 259 0.13 -17.85 13.81
C LEU A 259 -0.63 -18.16 15.09
N SER A 260 -0.81 -17.19 15.96
CA SER A 260 -1.57 -17.35 17.20
C SER A 260 -2.68 -16.32 17.33
N TYR A 261 -3.76 -16.71 17.98
CA TYR A 261 -4.89 -15.85 18.32
C TYR A 261 -5.16 -15.96 19.81
N LYS A 262 -5.21 -14.83 20.49
CA LYS A 262 -5.55 -14.70 21.90
C LYS A 262 -6.01 -13.29 22.20
N ASP A 263 -7.01 -13.14 23.07
CA ASP A 263 -7.54 -11.84 23.55
C ASP A 263 -7.88 -10.87 22.41
N ASN A 264 -8.49 -11.38 21.34
CA ASN A 264 -8.82 -10.66 20.09
C ASN A 264 -7.62 -10.14 19.31
N ILE A 265 -6.44 -10.64 19.57
CA ILE A 265 -5.22 -10.30 18.85
C ILE A 265 -4.74 -11.51 18.06
N LEU A 266 -4.60 -11.34 16.75
CA LEU A 266 -3.92 -12.30 15.88
C LEU A 266 -2.44 -11.90 15.81
N THR A 267 -1.54 -12.84 16.08
CA THR A 267 -0.10 -12.61 16.06
C THR A 267 0.58 -13.57 15.10
N LEU A 268 1.28 -13.01 14.10
CA LEU A 268 2.23 -13.75 13.27
C LEU A 268 3.62 -13.61 13.88
N ASN A 269 4.29 -14.74 14.12
CA ASN A 269 5.66 -14.79 14.60
C ASN A 269 6.53 -15.52 13.56
N LEU A 270 7.54 -14.85 13.06
CA LEU A 270 8.48 -15.40 12.07
C LEU A 270 9.67 -16.16 12.69
N GLY A 271 9.79 -16.16 14.03
CA GLY A 271 10.89 -16.84 14.71
C GLY A 271 12.27 -16.46 14.16
N VAL A 272 13.10 -17.44 13.89
CA VAL A 272 14.46 -17.24 13.37
C VAL A 272 14.50 -16.65 11.95
N TYR A 273 13.39 -16.75 11.21
CA TYR A 273 13.32 -16.22 9.83
C TYR A 273 13.00 -14.71 9.78
N GLY A 274 12.72 -14.10 10.91
CA GLY A 274 12.32 -12.69 10.99
C GLY A 274 13.47 -11.68 10.93
N SER A 275 14.71 -12.13 10.88
CA SER A 275 15.89 -11.25 10.82
C SER A 275 15.86 -10.14 11.88
N GLY A 276 15.51 -10.48 13.14
CA GLY A 276 15.34 -9.52 14.25
C GLY A 276 13.93 -8.97 14.41
N ARG A 277 13.09 -9.03 13.38
CA ARG A 277 11.68 -8.67 13.43
C ARG A 277 10.85 -9.91 13.73
N LEU A 278 10.38 -10.04 14.95
CA LEU A 278 9.80 -11.31 15.41
C LEU A 278 8.31 -11.42 15.15
N THR A 279 7.55 -10.36 15.42
CA THR A 279 6.08 -10.45 15.44
C THR A 279 5.40 -9.29 14.74
N ARG A 280 4.19 -9.57 14.23
CA ARG A 280 3.17 -8.58 13.86
C ARG A 280 1.85 -8.95 14.47
N LYS A 281 1.09 -7.95 14.87
CA LYS A 281 -0.18 -8.09 15.58
C LYS A 281 -1.31 -7.35 14.87
N VAL A 282 -2.48 -7.97 14.88
CA VAL A 282 -3.73 -7.41 14.31
C VAL A 282 -4.87 -7.60 15.28
#